data_ab5607299ab7123a8500245bad850bd3
#
_entry.id   ab5607299ab7123a8500245bad850bd3
#
_cell.length_a   1.000
_cell.length_b   1.000
_cell.length_c   1.000
_cell.angle_alpha   90.00
_cell.angle_beta   90.00
_cell.angle_gamma   90.00
#
_symmetry.space_group_name_H-M   'P 1'
#
loop_
_entity.id
_entity.type
_entity.pdbx_description
1 polymer ?
#
loop_
_entity_poly.entity_id
_entity_poly.type
_entity_poly.pdbx_seq_one_letter_code
_entity_poly.pdbx_strand_id
1 'polypeptide(L)'
;MSGLADIAKIARERRHTLLFLARLRRVPPVFLDTEIDMTRVLEHRETGRRYSIVTYVLYAAGRALAKHPEANAAIEGGLSPKVARYAPVNGKLTLDRTLNGHRVVLSGLVKDLDRIDLDAVQDRVEALRDGDPHTLPDFAGARLLHRLPAAVGWAAYELAARALDKRPDTTGTFSVTSLGHRPVDGFHSLGGTTVTLGVGRILDRPVVRDGAVAVAPVMRLNLSFDHRVIDGAEAADLLADVKDGLENF
;
A
#
# COMPACT_ATOMS: atom_id res chain seq x y z
N MET A 1 32.40 -32.36 -1.99
CA MET A 1 31.03 -32.68 -1.55
C MET A 1 30.34 -31.35 -1.37
N SER A 2 29.49 -30.92 -2.33
CA SER A 2 28.70 -29.70 -2.20
C SER A 2 27.65 -29.97 -1.14
N GLY A 3 27.63 -29.16 -0.09
CA GLY A 3 26.61 -29.24 0.94
C GLY A 3 25.22 -29.09 0.31
N LEU A 4 24.27 -29.89 0.71
CA LEU A 4 22.87 -29.91 0.22
C LEU A 4 22.09 -28.62 0.56
N ALA A 5 22.64 -27.74 1.39
CA ALA A 5 22.03 -26.45 1.75
C ALA A 5 23.09 -25.48 2.25
N ASP A 6 22.92 -24.20 1.90
CA ASP A 6 23.61 -23.08 2.55
C ASP A 6 22.67 -22.49 3.61
N ILE A 7 23.03 -22.66 4.88
CA ILE A 7 22.23 -22.19 6.02
C ILE A 7 22.89 -20.94 6.61
N ALA A 8 22.28 -19.78 6.36
CA ALA A 8 22.76 -18.50 6.83
C ALA A 8 21.75 -17.79 7.76
N LYS A 9 22.25 -16.90 8.62
CA LYS A 9 21.40 -16.03 9.42
C LYS A 9 20.73 -14.99 8.52
N ILE A 10 19.46 -14.70 8.77
CA ILE A 10 18.74 -13.62 8.07
C ILE A 10 19.40 -12.28 8.38
N ALA A 11 19.58 -11.47 7.33
CA ALA A 11 20.12 -10.12 7.44
C ALA A 11 19.30 -9.25 8.42
N ARG A 12 19.99 -8.42 9.20
CA ARG A 12 19.35 -7.53 10.18
C ARG A 12 18.37 -6.56 9.52
N GLU A 13 18.66 -6.17 8.30
CA GLU A 13 17.87 -5.28 7.45
C GLU A 13 16.47 -5.83 7.14
N ARG A 14 16.25 -7.14 7.33
CA ARG A 14 14.93 -7.78 7.17
C ARG A 14 14.14 -7.94 8.46
N ARG A 15 14.65 -7.53 9.61
CA ARG A 15 13.98 -7.71 10.92
C ARG A 15 12.60 -7.06 10.96
N HIS A 16 12.49 -5.81 10.52
CA HIS A 16 11.20 -5.11 10.49
C HIS A 16 10.17 -5.84 9.63
N THR A 17 10.57 -6.41 8.49
CA THR A 17 9.70 -7.23 7.64
C THR A 17 9.22 -8.48 8.37
N LEU A 18 10.10 -9.17 9.09
CA LEU A 18 9.71 -10.38 9.84
C LEU A 18 8.74 -10.07 10.98
N LEU A 19 8.96 -8.97 11.70
CA LEU A 19 8.05 -8.50 12.76
C LEU A 19 6.67 -8.15 12.18
N PHE A 20 6.66 -7.45 11.07
CA PHE A 20 5.46 -7.12 10.32
C PHE A 20 4.70 -8.38 9.88
N LEU A 21 5.37 -9.34 9.25
CA LEU A 21 4.75 -10.59 8.79
C LEU A 21 4.22 -11.44 9.95
N ALA A 22 4.92 -11.47 11.09
CA ALA A 22 4.45 -12.18 12.28
C ALA A 22 3.12 -11.61 12.79
N ARG A 23 2.95 -10.29 12.72
CA ARG A 23 1.71 -9.61 13.12
C ARG A 23 0.57 -9.88 12.11
N LEU A 24 0.86 -9.90 10.83
CA LEU A 24 -0.13 -10.17 9.77
C LEU A 24 -0.81 -11.53 9.87
N ARG A 25 -0.19 -12.52 10.52
CA ARG A 25 -0.81 -13.85 10.76
C ARG A 25 -2.16 -13.77 11.51
N ARG A 26 -2.46 -12.65 12.17
CA ARG A 26 -3.70 -12.43 12.93
C ARG A 26 -4.81 -11.82 12.09
N VAL A 27 -4.53 -11.41 10.87
CA VAL A 27 -5.49 -10.77 9.97
C VAL A 27 -6.16 -11.85 9.12
N PRO A 28 -7.49 -12.02 9.16
CA PRO A 28 -8.22 -12.82 8.20
C PRO A 28 -8.49 -11.96 6.94
N PRO A 29 -7.69 -12.09 5.88
CA PRO A 29 -7.87 -11.25 4.71
C PRO A 29 -8.95 -11.81 3.79
N VAL A 30 -9.67 -10.90 3.14
CA VAL A 30 -10.47 -11.20 1.95
C VAL A 30 -9.92 -10.38 0.79
N PHE A 31 -10.07 -10.91 -0.42
CA PHE A 31 -9.44 -10.37 -1.62
C PHE A 31 -10.49 -10.10 -2.68
N LEU A 32 -10.43 -8.90 -3.26
CA LEU A 32 -11.21 -8.48 -4.41
C LEU A 32 -10.26 -7.97 -5.49
N ASP A 33 -10.68 -8.00 -6.74
CA ASP A 33 -9.96 -7.34 -7.82
C ASP A 33 -10.92 -6.80 -8.88
N THR A 34 -10.45 -5.81 -9.63
CA THR A 34 -11.16 -5.27 -10.80
C THR A 34 -10.15 -4.86 -11.87
N GLU A 35 -10.62 -4.80 -13.10
CA GLU A 35 -9.90 -4.20 -14.21
C GLU A 35 -10.31 -2.75 -14.37
N ILE A 36 -9.32 -1.88 -14.61
CA ILE A 36 -9.47 -0.44 -14.75
C ILE A 36 -8.99 -0.04 -16.14
N ASP A 37 -9.82 0.64 -16.89
CA ASP A 37 -9.44 1.27 -18.15
C ASP A 37 -8.60 2.53 -17.84
N MET A 38 -7.32 2.49 -18.19
CA MET A 38 -6.37 3.54 -17.88
C MET A 38 -6.28 4.63 -18.95
N THR A 39 -7.17 4.61 -19.95
CA THR A 39 -7.11 5.55 -21.10
C THR A 39 -7.04 7.00 -20.62
N ARG A 40 -7.97 7.43 -19.74
CA ARG A 40 -8.01 8.82 -19.23
C ARG A 40 -6.78 9.21 -18.44
N VAL A 41 -6.30 8.31 -17.57
CA VAL A 41 -5.07 8.53 -16.81
C VAL A 41 -3.86 8.68 -17.73
N LEU A 42 -3.75 7.86 -18.78
CA LEU A 42 -2.63 7.96 -19.73
C LEU A 42 -2.73 9.21 -20.58
N GLU A 43 -3.92 9.59 -21.05
CA GLU A 43 -4.16 10.86 -21.74
C GLU A 43 -3.74 12.06 -20.86
N HIS A 44 -4.17 12.10 -19.60
CA HIS A 44 -3.80 13.16 -18.66
C HIS A 44 -2.27 13.25 -18.45
N ARG A 45 -1.58 12.09 -18.40
CA ARG A 45 -0.10 12.07 -18.27
C ARG A 45 0.66 12.67 -19.45
N GLU A 46 0.04 12.78 -20.61
CA GLU A 46 0.64 13.37 -21.82
C GLU A 46 0.42 14.88 -21.89
N THR A 47 -0.53 15.43 -21.12
CA THR A 47 -0.92 16.85 -21.21
C THR A 47 -0.06 17.80 -20.35
N GLY A 48 0.83 17.28 -19.49
CA GLY A 48 1.61 18.11 -18.57
C GLY A 48 2.69 17.35 -17.82
N ARG A 49 2.73 17.49 -16.50
CA ARG A 49 3.65 16.75 -15.63
C ARG A 49 3.38 15.23 -15.73
N ARG A 50 4.44 14.48 -15.96
CA ARG A 50 4.34 13.02 -16.07
C ARG A 50 4.26 12.36 -14.69
N TYR A 51 3.06 12.29 -14.12
CA TYR A 51 2.82 11.64 -12.83
C TYR A 51 3.04 10.12 -12.89
N SER A 52 3.41 9.51 -11.77
CA SER A 52 3.51 8.05 -11.68
C SER A 52 2.10 7.43 -11.56
N ILE A 53 1.93 6.19 -12.04
CA ILE A 53 0.64 5.48 -11.89
C ILE A 53 0.25 5.34 -10.42
N VAL A 54 1.25 5.13 -9.54
CA VAL A 54 1.02 5.06 -8.08
C VAL A 54 0.45 6.36 -7.52
N THR A 55 0.84 7.52 -8.07
CA THR A 55 0.31 8.83 -7.69
C THR A 55 -1.19 8.92 -7.95
N TYR A 56 -1.63 8.51 -9.14
CA TYR A 56 -3.07 8.46 -9.48
C TYR A 56 -3.84 7.50 -8.56
N VAL A 57 -3.29 6.32 -8.29
CA VAL A 57 -3.94 5.35 -7.40
C VAL A 57 -4.04 5.86 -5.97
N LEU A 58 -2.97 6.49 -5.44
CA LEU A 58 -3.00 7.12 -4.11
C LEU A 58 -4.02 8.25 -4.05
N TYR A 59 -4.06 9.10 -5.08
CA TYR A 59 -5.00 10.22 -5.16
C TYR A 59 -6.45 9.74 -5.22
N ALA A 60 -6.79 8.82 -6.13
CA ALA A 60 -8.14 8.28 -6.27
C ALA A 60 -8.57 7.53 -5.00
N ALA A 61 -7.70 6.66 -4.45
CA ALA A 61 -7.98 5.94 -3.22
C ALA A 61 -8.17 6.87 -2.01
N GLY A 62 -7.39 7.96 -1.92
CA GLY A 62 -7.54 8.95 -0.87
C GLY A 62 -8.90 9.62 -0.89
N ARG A 63 -9.40 9.98 -2.08
CA ARG A 63 -10.73 10.57 -2.29
C ARG A 63 -11.87 9.57 -2.03
N ALA A 64 -11.69 8.32 -2.45
CA ALA A 64 -12.65 7.25 -2.20
C ALA A 64 -12.76 6.97 -0.69
N LEU A 65 -11.64 6.74 0.01
CA LEU A 65 -11.63 6.44 1.45
C LEU A 65 -12.20 7.57 2.30
N ALA A 66 -12.14 8.83 1.86
CA ALA A 66 -12.80 9.95 2.54
C ALA A 66 -14.32 9.80 2.58
N LYS A 67 -14.92 9.05 1.65
CA LYS A 67 -16.36 8.74 1.60
C LYS A 67 -16.69 7.45 2.35
N HIS A 68 -15.69 6.61 2.67
CA HIS A 68 -15.82 5.30 3.31
C HIS A 68 -15.14 5.26 4.69
N PRO A 69 -15.68 5.95 5.73
CA PRO A 69 -15.05 6.05 7.04
C PRO A 69 -14.92 4.68 7.76
N GLU A 70 -15.78 3.71 7.44
CA GLU A 70 -15.70 2.35 7.97
C GLU A 70 -14.46 1.61 7.44
N ALA A 71 -14.05 1.87 6.21
CA ALA A 71 -12.85 1.32 5.60
C ALA A 71 -11.59 2.10 6.01
N ASN A 72 -11.72 3.40 6.34
CA ASN A 72 -10.62 4.23 6.85
C ASN A 72 -10.42 4.06 8.36
N ALA A 73 -10.31 2.82 8.80
CA ALA A 73 -10.32 2.41 10.20
C ALA A 73 -9.24 1.35 10.49
N ALA A 74 -9.02 1.04 11.76
CA ALA A 74 -8.18 -0.07 12.17
C ALA A 74 -8.73 -0.72 13.44
N ILE A 75 -8.43 -2.02 13.60
CA ILE A 75 -8.83 -2.80 14.76
C ILE A 75 -7.61 -3.24 15.57
N GLU A 76 -7.75 -3.30 16.89
CA GLU A 76 -6.74 -3.83 17.80
C GLU A 76 -7.42 -4.49 19.02
N GLY A 77 -6.78 -5.52 19.54
CA GLY A 77 -7.24 -6.30 20.68
C GLY A 77 -7.67 -7.71 20.29
N GLY A 78 -7.76 -8.59 21.30
CA GLY A 78 -8.20 -9.98 21.15
C GLY A 78 -9.59 -10.21 21.74
N LEU A 79 -9.66 -10.37 23.07
CA LEU A 79 -10.92 -10.66 23.76
C LEU A 79 -11.90 -9.47 23.78
N SER A 80 -11.39 -8.23 23.73
CA SER A 80 -12.21 -7.01 23.67
C SER A 80 -11.63 -6.08 22.61
N PRO A 81 -11.91 -6.34 21.32
CA PRO A 81 -11.35 -5.56 20.22
C PRO A 81 -11.93 -4.14 20.23
N LYS A 82 -11.07 -3.18 19.84
CA LYS A 82 -11.45 -1.78 19.65
C LYS A 82 -11.19 -1.40 18.20
N VAL A 83 -12.11 -0.67 17.61
CA VAL A 83 -11.97 -0.07 16.26
C VAL A 83 -11.77 1.42 16.41
N ALA A 84 -10.76 1.96 15.72
CA ALA A 84 -10.56 3.39 15.54
C ALA A 84 -10.88 3.75 14.09
N ARG A 85 -11.75 4.74 13.87
CA ARG A 85 -12.02 5.37 12.58
C ARG A 85 -11.24 6.67 12.50
N TYR A 86 -10.65 6.94 11.36
CA TYR A 86 -9.75 8.08 11.19
C TYR A 86 -10.36 9.14 10.30
N ALA A 87 -10.25 10.41 10.72
CA ALA A 87 -10.64 11.54 9.89
C ALA A 87 -9.63 11.78 8.76
N PRO A 88 -8.28 11.81 9.01
CA PRO A 88 -7.32 11.96 7.92
C PRO A 88 -7.19 10.66 7.11
N VAL A 89 -6.95 10.79 5.81
CA VAL A 89 -6.65 9.66 4.92
C VAL A 89 -5.16 9.69 4.55
N ASN A 90 -4.40 8.78 5.16
CA ASN A 90 -2.94 8.70 5.01
C ASN A 90 -2.56 7.39 4.32
N GLY A 91 -2.05 7.49 3.10
CA GLY A 91 -1.61 6.33 2.31
C GLY A 91 -0.20 5.90 2.67
N LYS A 92 -0.01 4.61 2.96
CA LYS A 92 1.31 4.01 3.07
C LYS A 92 1.76 3.50 1.71
N LEU A 93 2.83 4.07 1.17
CA LEU A 93 3.48 3.59 -0.03
C LEU A 93 4.60 2.61 0.31
N THR A 94 4.55 1.43 -0.29
CA THR A 94 5.55 0.37 -0.13
C THR A 94 6.58 0.44 -1.26
N LEU A 95 7.86 0.41 -0.92
CA LEU A 95 8.98 0.64 -1.83
C LEU A 95 9.99 -0.51 -1.74
N ASP A 96 10.44 -0.99 -2.90
CA ASP A 96 11.57 -1.91 -3.03
C ASP A 96 12.88 -1.10 -3.00
N ARG A 97 13.70 -1.30 -1.97
CA ARG A 97 14.91 -0.51 -1.73
C ARG A 97 16.11 -1.42 -1.40
N THR A 98 17.30 -0.87 -1.51
CA THR A 98 18.53 -1.53 -1.05
C THR A 98 19.09 -0.80 0.16
N LEU A 99 19.38 -1.53 1.23
CA LEU A 99 19.97 -1.01 2.46
C LEU A 99 21.14 -1.92 2.87
N ASN A 100 22.34 -1.36 3.00
CA ASN A 100 23.57 -2.10 3.32
C ASN A 100 23.82 -3.32 2.39
N GLY A 101 23.55 -3.18 1.10
CA GLY A 101 23.68 -4.26 0.11
C GLY A 101 22.56 -5.31 0.13
N HIS A 102 21.58 -5.19 1.02
CA HIS A 102 20.43 -6.09 1.09
C HIS A 102 19.18 -5.45 0.49
N ARG A 103 18.47 -6.22 -0.35
CA ARG A 103 17.16 -5.81 -0.85
C ARG A 103 16.12 -5.93 0.24
N VAL A 104 15.40 -4.84 0.51
CA VAL A 104 14.42 -4.72 1.60
C VAL A 104 13.19 -3.97 1.12
N VAL A 105 12.08 -4.20 1.81
CA VAL A 105 10.84 -3.44 1.61
C VAL A 105 10.77 -2.35 2.68
N LEU A 106 10.80 -1.09 2.25
CA LEU A 106 10.58 0.07 3.10
C LEU A 106 9.22 0.69 2.77
N SER A 107 8.71 1.51 3.66
CA SER A 107 7.46 2.23 3.41
C SER A 107 7.50 3.63 4.00
N GLY A 108 6.89 4.57 3.28
CA GLY A 108 6.69 5.94 3.75
C GLY A 108 5.23 6.35 3.60
N LEU A 109 4.86 7.48 4.20
CA LEU A 109 3.49 7.97 4.22
C LEU A 109 3.30 9.14 3.27
N VAL A 110 2.19 9.11 2.55
CA VAL A 110 1.60 10.27 1.86
C VAL A 110 0.38 10.66 2.67
N LYS A 111 0.46 11.81 3.34
CA LYS A 111 -0.55 12.28 4.27
C LYS A 111 -1.62 13.12 3.58
N ASP A 112 -2.78 13.22 4.22
CA ASP A 112 -3.87 14.13 3.85
C ASP A 112 -4.39 13.93 2.41
N LEU A 113 -4.41 12.69 1.93
CA LEU A 113 -4.84 12.34 0.57
C LEU A 113 -6.30 12.68 0.28
N ASP A 114 -7.09 12.95 1.31
CA ASP A 114 -8.46 13.45 1.22
C ASP A 114 -8.53 14.92 0.72
N ARG A 115 -7.42 15.69 0.78
CA ARG A 115 -7.44 17.15 0.52
C ARG A 115 -6.29 17.68 -0.32
N ILE A 116 -5.10 17.06 -0.35
CA ILE A 116 -3.96 17.54 -1.15
C ILE A 116 -4.19 17.29 -2.64
N ASP A 117 -3.58 18.10 -3.49
CA ASP A 117 -3.66 17.96 -4.94
C ASP A 117 -2.72 16.89 -5.49
N LEU A 118 -2.83 16.62 -6.79
CA LEU A 118 -2.06 15.59 -7.46
C LEU A 118 -0.56 15.90 -7.47
N ASP A 119 -0.19 17.19 -7.58
CA ASP A 119 1.20 17.63 -7.56
C ASP A 119 1.85 17.35 -6.21
N ALA A 120 1.19 17.67 -5.11
CA ALA A 120 1.68 17.39 -3.77
C ALA A 120 1.82 15.87 -3.51
N VAL A 121 0.89 15.05 -4.04
CA VAL A 121 1.02 13.59 -3.98
C VAL A 121 2.26 13.12 -4.74
N GLN A 122 2.48 13.63 -5.97
CA GLN A 122 3.64 13.26 -6.79
C GLN A 122 4.96 13.67 -6.13
N ASP A 123 5.05 14.91 -5.65
CA ASP A 123 6.24 15.40 -4.95
C ASP A 123 6.61 14.49 -3.77
N ARG A 124 5.60 14.06 -3.02
CA ARG A 124 5.82 13.17 -1.89
C ARG A 124 6.22 11.76 -2.32
N VAL A 125 5.62 11.22 -3.38
CA VAL A 125 6.00 9.93 -3.97
C VAL A 125 7.44 9.95 -4.46
N GLU A 126 7.86 11.03 -5.14
CA GLU A 126 9.23 11.23 -5.60
C GLU A 126 10.22 11.32 -4.43
N ALA A 127 9.90 12.11 -3.40
CA ALA A 127 10.72 12.22 -2.21
C ALA A 127 10.94 10.86 -1.51
N LEU A 128 9.92 10.01 -1.46
CA LEU A 128 10.01 8.66 -0.90
C LEU A 128 10.78 7.70 -1.79
N ARG A 129 10.61 7.82 -3.12
CA ARG A 129 11.27 6.96 -4.11
C ARG A 129 12.76 7.28 -4.22
N ASP A 130 13.11 8.56 -4.28
CA ASP A 130 14.45 9.03 -4.61
C ASP A 130 15.30 9.35 -3.36
N GLY A 131 14.64 9.52 -2.20
CA GLY A 131 15.31 9.80 -0.93
C GLY A 131 16.25 8.67 -0.50
N ASP A 132 17.35 9.04 0.16
CA ASP A 132 18.34 8.09 0.67
C ASP A 132 17.77 7.22 1.80
N PRO A 133 17.77 5.88 1.66
CA PRO A 133 17.29 4.98 2.70
C PRO A 133 18.01 5.10 4.06
N HIS A 134 19.23 5.64 4.06
CA HIS A 134 20.03 5.80 5.29
C HIS A 134 19.65 7.05 6.09
N THR A 135 19.13 8.09 5.43
CA THR A 135 18.89 9.39 6.06
C THR A 135 17.42 9.78 6.12
N LEU A 136 16.59 9.31 5.16
CA LEU A 136 15.18 9.70 5.09
C LEU A 136 14.46 9.41 6.42
N PRO A 137 13.79 10.41 7.04
CA PRO A 137 13.10 10.25 8.32
C PRO A 137 12.05 9.15 8.35
N ASP A 138 11.33 8.96 7.24
CA ASP A 138 10.29 7.92 7.09
C ASP A 138 10.82 6.51 7.41
N PHE A 139 12.08 6.24 7.12
CA PHE A 139 12.69 4.92 7.33
C PHE A 139 13.41 4.80 8.67
N ALA A 140 13.35 5.83 9.53
CA ALA A 140 14.04 5.84 10.83
C ALA A 140 13.58 4.69 11.74
N GLY A 141 12.27 4.38 11.74
CA GLY A 141 11.72 3.27 12.53
C GLY A 141 12.30 1.91 12.12
N ALA A 142 12.40 1.64 10.81
CA ALA A 142 13.01 0.42 10.30
C ALA A 142 14.51 0.35 10.70
N ARG A 143 15.26 1.43 10.49
CA ARG A 143 16.67 1.52 10.89
C ARG A 143 16.88 1.30 12.39
N LEU A 144 15.99 1.83 13.24
CA LEU A 144 16.04 1.61 14.68
C LEU A 144 15.88 0.13 15.03
N LEU A 145 14.89 -0.54 14.44
CA LEU A 145 14.65 -1.98 14.66
C LEU A 145 15.85 -2.85 14.24
N HIS A 146 16.61 -2.43 13.23
CA HIS A 146 17.83 -3.15 12.81
C HIS A 146 18.96 -3.08 13.85
N ARG A 147 19.02 -2.00 14.64
CA ARG A 147 20.07 -1.75 15.66
C ARG A 147 19.73 -2.38 17.01
N LEU A 148 18.46 -2.53 17.33
CA LEU A 148 18.03 -3.05 18.63
C LEU A 148 18.30 -4.56 18.77
N PRO A 149 18.54 -5.07 19.98
CA PRO A 149 18.45 -6.50 20.27
C PRO A 149 17.07 -7.04 19.86
N ALA A 150 17.01 -8.30 19.39
CA ALA A 150 15.80 -8.85 18.79
C ALA A 150 14.55 -8.77 19.70
N ALA A 151 14.71 -9.12 20.98
CA ALA A 151 13.60 -9.06 21.95
C ALA A 151 13.11 -7.63 22.23
N VAL A 152 14.04 -6.68 22.33
CA VAL A 152 13.72 -5.25 22.54
C VAL A 152 13.03 -4.68 21.29
N GLY A 153 13.56 -4.99 20.11
CA GLY A 153 12.95 -4.58 18.84
C GLY A 153 11.54 -5.16 18.65
N TRP A 154 11.34 -6.43 19.02
CA TRP A 154 10.01 -7.04 19.00
C TRP A 154 9.03 -6.33 19.95
N ALA A 155 9.41 -6.09 21.20
CA ALA A 155 8.57 -5.42 22.18
C ALA A 155 8.24 -3.98 21.77
N ALA A 156 9.23 -3.22 21.27
CA ALA A 156 9.03 -1.86 20.77
C ALA A 156 8.07 -1.83 19.56
N TYR A 157 8.23 -2.76 18.63
CA TYR A 157 7.36 -2.88 17.46
C TYR A 157 5.91 -3.23 17.86
N GLU A 158 5.71 -4.23 18.74
CA GLU A 158 4.38 -4.60 19.20
C GLU A 158 3.68 -3.47 19.96
N LEU A 159 4.42 -2.72 20.79
CA LEU A 159 3.87 -1.57 21.51
C LEU A 159 3.44 -0.46 20.54
N ALA A 160 4.29 -0.10 19.59
CA ALA A 160 4.00 0.91 18.58
C ALA A 160 2.81 0.50 17.69
N ALA A 161 2.75 -0.76 17.29
CA ALA A 161 1.70 -1.28 16.42
C ALA A 161 0.32 -1.38 17.09
N ARG A 162 0.26 -1.39 18.44
CA ARG A 162 -1.01 -1.39 19.21
C ARG A 162 -1.62 0.00 19.41
N ALA A 163 -0.85 1.06 19.23
CA ALA A 163 -1.30 2.43 19.42
C ALA A 163 -2.21 2.87 18.27
N LEU A 164 -3.53 2.59 18.38
CA LEU A 164 -4.52 2.91 17.35
C LEU A 164 -4.56 4.40 17.01
N ASP A 165 -4.44 5.26 18.01
CA ASP A 165 -4.43 6.72 17.87
C ASP A 165 -3.25 7.25 17.04
N LYS A 166 -2.12 6.55 17.02
CA LYS A 166 -0.91 6.94 16.29
C LYS A 166 -0.80 6.32 14.89
N ARG A 167 -1.67 5.36 14.54
CA ARG A 167 -1.59 4.65 13.26
C ARG A 167 -1.62 5.56 12.02
N PRO A 168 -2.46 6.59 11.94
CA PRO A 168 -2.45 7.49 10.78
C PRO A 168 -1.07 8.07 10.48
N ASP A 169 -0.28 8.36 11.55
CA ASP A 169 1.03 8.98 11.44
C ASP A 169 2.21 8.00 11.40
N THR A 170 1.98 6.72 11.71
CA THR A 170 3.07 5.71 11.78
C THR A 170 2.96 4.64 10.71
N THR A 171 1.75 4.16 10.45
CA THR A 171 1.47 3.08 9.50
C THR A 171 0.57 3.50 8.35
N GLY A 172 -0.01 4.70 8.43
CA GLY A 172 -1.05 5.14 7.52
C GLY A 172 -2.40 4.47 7.80
N THR A 173 -3.42 4.85 7.06
CA THR A 173 -4.79 4.35 7.19
C THR A 173 -5.12 3.30 6.12
N PHE A 174 -4.47 3.37 4.95
CA PHE A 174 -4.49 2.34 3.92
C PHE A 174 -3.10 2.17 3.31
N SER A 175 -2.90 1.15 2.48
CA SER A 175 -1.61 0.85 1.88
C SER A 175 -1.71 0.67 0.37
N VAL A 176 -0.66 1.11 -0.34
CA VAL A 176 -0.49 0.88 -1.78
C VAL A 176 0.86 0.22 -2.02
N THR A 177 0.85 -0.86 -2.78
CA THR A 177 2.05 -1.55 -3.25
C THR A 177 1.96 -1.72 -4.77
N SER A 178 3.00 -1.34 -5.50
CA SER A 178 3.04 -1.48 -6.95
C SER A 178 4.14 -2.42 -7.39
N LEU A 179 3.77 -3.36 -8.26
CA LEU A 179 4.69 -4.21 -9.01
C LEU A 179 4.55 -4.00 -10.53
N GLY A 180 3.87 -2.93 -10.95
CA GLY A 180 3.61 -2.63 -12.36
C GLY A 180 4.86 -2.37 -13.22
N HIS A 181 6.02 -2.15 -12.60
CA HIS A 181 7.31 -2.08 -13.28
C HIS A 181 7.92 -3.47 -13.58
N ARG A 182 7.25 -4.54 -13.17
CA ARG A 182 7.62 -5.94 -13.40
C ARG A 182 6.52 -6.62 -14.23
N PRO A 183 6.75 -7.80 -14.80
CA PRO A 183 5.74 -8.55 -15.54
C PRO A 183 4.72 -9.21 -14.60
N VAL A 184 4.04 -8.38 -13.79
CA VAL A 184 3.02 -8.79 -12.82
C VAL A 184 1.70 -8.10 -13.16
N ASP A 185 0.72 -8.86 -13.61
CA ASP A 185 -0.58 -8.36 -14.05
C ASP A 185 -1.47 -7.97 -12.86
N GLY A 186 -1.36 -8.71 -11.76
CA GLY A 186 -2.05 -8.43 -10.52
C GLY A 186 -1.49 -9.28 -9.38
N PHE A 187 -1.65 -8.81 -8.16
CA PHE A 187 -1.23 -9.52 -6.96
C PHE A 187 -1.94 -8.98 -5.73
N HIS A 188 -2.17 -9.85 -4.76
CA HIS A 188 -2.73 -9.46 -3.47
C HIS A 188 -1.63 -9.38 -2.42
N SER A 189 -1.62 -8.32 -1.63
CA SER A 189 -0.69 -8.14 -0.51
C SER A 189 -1.42 -7.61 0.71
N LEU A 190 -0.81 -7.79 1.88
CA LEU A 190 -1.30 -7.23 3.13
C LEU A 190 -0.33 -6.13 3.58
N GLY A 191 -0.82 -4.91 3.61
CA GLY A 191 -0.04 -3.74 4.01
C GLY A 191 -0.03 -3.46 5.52
N GLY A 192 -0.77 -4.23 6.34
CA GLY A 192 -0.91 -3.99 7.78
C GLY A 192 -1.89 -2.87 8.13
N THR A 193 -2.65 -2.42 7.17
CA THR A 193 -3.80 -1.51 7.24
C THR A 193 -5.06 -2.29 6.92
N THR A 194 -6.23 -1.73 7.22
CA THR A 194 -7.51 -2.37 6.91
C THR A 194 -7.66 -2.64 5.42
N VAL A 195 -7.29 -1.67 4.59
CA VAL A 195 -7.31 -1.79 3.13
C VAL A 195 -5.89 -1.74 2.57
N THR A 196 -5.59 -2.61 1.62
CA THR A 196 -4.34 -2.62 0.86
C THR A 196 -4.63 -2.77 -0.62
N LEU A 197 -4.12 -1.85 -1.43
CA LEU A 197 -4.21 -1.89 -2.88
C LEU A 197 -2.93 -2.44 -3.50
N GLY A 198 -3.09 -3.43 -4.39
CA GLY A 198 -2.03 -4.00 -5.22
C GLY A 198 -2.16 -3.51 -6.66
N VAL A 199 -1.14 -2.79 -7.14
CA VAL A 199 -1.14 -2.17 -8.46
C VAL A 199 -0.33 -3.03 -9.42
N GLY A 200 -1.02 -3.64 -10.40
CA GLY A 200 -0.41 -4.42 -11.49
C GLY A 200 0.16 -3.53 -12.60
N ARG A 201 0.69 -4.17 -13.63
CA ARG A 201 1.12 -3.45 -14.85
C ARG A 201 -0.08 -3.10 -15.73
N ILE A 202 0.10 -2.04 -16.54
CA ILE A 202 -0.86 -1.69 -17.60
C ILE A 202 -0.52 -2.52 -18.84
N LEU A 203 -1.54 -3.09 -19.45
CA LEU A 203 -1.45 -3.91 -20.67
C LEU A 203 -2.58 -3.54 -21.62
N ASP A 204 -2.31 -3.56 -22.92
CA ASP A 204 -3.34 -3.54 -23.93
C ASP A 204 -4.15 -4.85 -23.86
N ARG A 205 -5.47 -4.71 -23.66
CA ARG A 205 -6.42 -5.83 -23.58
C ARG A 205 -7.64 -5.58 -24.44
N PRO A 206 -8.26 -6.66 -24.96
CA PRO A 206 -9.56 -6.55 -25.60
C PRO A 206 -10.61 -6.20 -24.54
N VAL A 207 -11.36 -5.13 -24.80
CA VAL A 207 -12.49 -4.67 -23.97
C VAL A 207 -13.70 -4.50 -24.86
N VAL A 208 -14.89 -4.52 -24.28
CA VAL A 208 -16.13 -4.23 -25.01
C VAL A 208 -16.50 -2.76 -24.78
N ARG A 209 -16.56 -1.97 -25.84
CA ARG A 209 -17.06 -0.58 -25.85
C ARG A 209 -18.15 -0.45 -26.90
N ASP A 210 -19.29 0.06 -26.53
CA ASP A 210 -20.45 0.28 -27.44
C ASP A 210 -20.86 -0.96 -28.23
N GLY A 211 -20.73 -2.14 -27.59
CA GLY A 211 -21.10 -3.43 -28.22
C GLY A 211 -20.06 -4.01 -29.17
N ALA A 212 -18.91 -3.35 -29.36
CA ALA A 212 -17.79 -3.78 -30.19
C ALA A 212 -16.53 -4.10 -29.37
N VAL A 213 -15.69 -5.03 -29.86
CA VAL A 213 -14.39 -5.29 -29.27
C VAL A 213 -13.44 -4.19 -29.66
N ALA A 214 -12.83 -3.55 -28.66
CA ALA A 214 -11.79 -2.53 -28.81
C ALA A 214 -10.53 -2.95 -28.03
N VAL A 215 -9.40 -2.31 -28.28
CA VAL A 215 -8.19 -2.45 -27.47
C VAL A 215 -8.07 -1.26 -26.56
N ALA A 216 -7.85 -1.52 -25.26
CA ALA A 216 -7.63 -0.47 -24.27
C ALA A 216 -6.48 -0.81 -23.32
N PRO A 217 -5.77 0.20 -22.78
CA PRO A 217 -4.79 0.00 -21.73
C PRO A 217 -5.49 -0.33 -20.42
N VAL A 218 -5.38 -1.56 -19.95
CA VAL A 218 -6.05 -2.04 -18.75
C VAL A 218 -5.04 -2.34 -17.65
N MET A 219 -5.35 -1.89 -16.43
CA MET A 219 -4.64 -2.20 -15.20
C MET A 219 -5.51 -3.04 -14.28
N ARG A 220 -4.97 -4.13 -13.74
CA ARG A 220 -5.65 -4.83 -12.65
C ARG A 220 -5.31 -4.18 -11.32
N LEU A 221 -6.35 -3.74 -10.62
CA LEU A 221 -6.27 -3.25 -9.24
C LEU A 221 -6.81 -4.32 -8.30
N ASN A 222 -5.96 -4.75 -7.38
CA ASN A 222 -6.28 -5.74 -6.38
C ASN A 222 -6.49 -5.04 -5.04
N LEU A 223 -7.54 -5.42 -4.30
CA LEU A 223 -7.85 -4.94 -2.96
C LEU A 223 -7.81 -6.11 -2.01
N SER A 224 -7.06 -5.97 -0.92
CA SER A 224 -7.07 -6.90 0.21
C SER A 224 -7.58 -6.14 1.43
N PHE A 225 -8.48 -6.73 2.21
CA PHE A 225 -9.00 -6.08 3.41
C PHE A 225 -9.05 -6.99 4.63
N ASP A 226 -9.01 -6.39 5.81
CA ASP A 226 -9.16 -7.06 7.09
C ASP A 226 -10.65 -7.25 7.39
N HIS A 227 -11.13 -8.48 7.25
CA HIS A 227 -12.56 -8.80 7.42
C HIS A 227 -13.07 -8.68 8.86
N ARG A 228 -12.21 -8.31 9.81
CA ARG A 228 -12.64 -7.94 11.17
C ARG A 228 -13.13 -6.50 11.25
N VAL A 229 -12.86 -5.67 10.24
CA VAL A 229 -13.15 -4.23 10.23
C VAL A 229 -14.30 -3.91 9.30
N ILE A 230 -14.27 -4.42 8.08
CA ILE A 230 -15.31 -4.20 7.05
C ILE A 230 -15.72 -5.52 6.40
N ASP A 231 -16.91 -5.52 5.83
CA ASP A 231 -17.47 -6.62 5.07
C ASP A 231 -17.25 -6.44 3.55
N GLY A 232 -17.55 -7.51 2.80
CA GLY A 232 -17.31 -7.56 1.36
C GLY A 232 -18.05 -6.49 0.55
N ALA A 233 -19.28 -6.12 0.96
CA ALA A 233 -20.05 -5.08 0.28
C ALA A 233 -19.37 -3.72 0.38
N GLU A 234 -18.98 -3.29 1.59
CA GLU A 234 -18.25 -2.04 1.82
C GLU A 234 -16.92 -2.01 1.04
N ALA A 235 -16.18 -3.13 1.04
CA ALA A 235 -14.93 -3.24 0.30
C ALA A 235 -15.16 -3.16 -1.23
N ALA A 236 -16.27 -3.71 -1.75
CA ALA A 236 -16.63 -3.64 -3.14
C ALA A 236 -17.06 -2.22 -3.56
N ASP A 237 -17.83 -1.52 -2.74
CA ASP A 237 -18.24 -0.14 -2.96
C ASP A 237 -17.01 0.79 -2.97
N LEU A 238 -16.09 0.62 -2.02
CA LEU A 238 -14.81 1.35 -2.02
C LEU A 238 -14.00 1.07 -3.30
N LEU A 239 -13.91 -0.20 -3.73
CA LEU A 239 -13.16 -0.56 -4.94
C LEU A 239 -13.79 0.06 -6.18
N ALA A 240 -15.14 0.11 -6.24
CA ALA A 240 -15.88 0.76 -7.31
C ALA A 240 -15.61 2.28 -7.36
N ASP A 241 -15.61 2.97 -6.21
CA ASP A 241 -15.28 4.41 -6.14
C ASP A 241 -13.83 4.70 -6.57
N VAL A 242 -12.87 3.83 -6.21
CA VAL A 242 -11.47 3.98 -6.66
C VAL A 242 -11.37 3.77 -8.17
N LYS A 243 -12.07 2.76 -8.71
CA LYS A 243 -12.15 2.50 -10.15
C LYS A 243 -12.74 3.70 -10.88
N ASP A 244 -13.87 4.20 -10.45
CA ASP A 244 -14.53 5.37 -11.05
C ASP A 244 -13.60 6.60 -11.05
N GLY A 245 -12.91 6.85 -9.93
CA GLY A 245 -11.95 7.95 -9.82
C GLY A 245 -10.71 7.83 -10.71
N LEU A 246 -10.39 6.64 -11.22
CA LEU A 246 -9.30 6.42 -12.18
C LEU A 246 -9.80 6.44 -13.64
N GLU A 247 -10.97 5.89 -13.91
CA GLU A 247 -11.54 5.82 -15.27
C GLU A 247 -12.10 7.16 -15.74
N ASN A 248 -12.50 8.05 -14.83
CA ASN A 248 -13.03 9.38 -15.09
C ASN A 248 -12.08 10.53 -14.67
N PHE A 249 -10.78 10.27 -14.72
CA PHE A 249 -9.74 11.21 -14.30
C PHE A 249 -9.67 12.45 -15.20
#